data_6037af722adfff8bd661f9e40c3dc459
#
_entry.id   6037af722adfff8bd661f9e40c3dc459
#
_cell.length_a   1.000
_cell.length_b   1.000
_cell.length_c   1.000
_cell.angle_alpha   90.00
_cell.angle_beta   90.00
_cell.angle_gamma   90.00
#
_symmetry.space_group_name_H-M   'P 1'
#
loop_
_entity.id
_entity.type
_entity.pdbx_description
1 polymer ?
#
loop_
_entity_poly.entity_id
_entity_poly.type
_entity_poly.pdbx_seq_one_letter_code
_entity_poly.pdbx_strand_id
1 'polypeptide(L)'
;MNQSYKKNLEFIKNAGVEYFLQDSPRNWFEKKEKDSKDQSTTVDGDKNQKIKDIIESIRSYSSPLKETAKNLVVYDGNLDAKIMFIGEAPGKDEDEQGLPFVGRAGQLLNKMLFAIKLKREDIYITNVVNWRPPENRTPTDAEILEYL
;
A
#
# COMPACT_ATOMS: atom_id res chain seq x y z
N MET A 1 -33.56 17.97 -1.68
CA MET A 1 -32.27 17.25 -1.55
C MET A 1 -31.30 18.18 -0.81
N ASN A 2 -30.84 17.80 0.37
CA ASN A 2 -30.08 18.67 1.28
C ASN A 2 -28.69 19.00 0.68
N GLN A 3 -28.27 20.26 0.76
CA GLN A 3 -27.02 20.78 0.18
C GLN A 3 -25.78 20.05 0.76
N SER A 4 -25.85 19.59 2.00
CA SER A 4 -24.83 18.77 2.66
C SER A 4 -24.67 17.39 1.98
N TYR A 5 -25.76 16.78 1.53
CA TYR A 5 -25.75 15.48 0.86
C TYR A 5 -25.06 15.54 -0.51
N LYS A 6 -25.28 16.64 -1.27
CA LYS A 6 -24.59 16.85 -2.55
C LYS A 6 -23.08 16.99 -2.40
N LYS A 7 -22.60 17.72 -1.38
CA LYS A 7 -21.16 17.87 -1.11
C LYS A 7 -20.49 16.54 -0.75
N ASN A 8 -21.18 15.71 0.06
CA ASN A 8 -20.65 14.38 0.42
C ASN A 8 -20.59 13.44 -0.78
N LEU A 9 -21.60 13.50 -1.69
CA LEU A 9 -21.59 12.72 -2.94
C LEU A 9 -20.47 13.15 -3.89
N GLU A 10 -20.19 14.44 -4.02
CA GLU A 10 -19.07 14.96 -4.82
C GLU A 10 -17.72 14.53 -4.22
N PHE A 11 -17.58 14.58 -2.91
CA PHE A 11 -16.36 14.11 -2.23
C PHE A 11 -16.10 12.62 -2.49
N ILE A 12 -17.13 11.78 -2.32
CA ILE A 12 -17.03 10.34 -2.55
C ILE A 12 -16.70 10.03 -4.02
N LYS A 13 -17.29 10.77 -4.97
CA LYS A 13 -17.02 10.64 -6.40
C LYS A 13 -15.58 11.05 -6.74
N ASN A 14 -15.08 12.13 -6.13
CA ASN A 14 -13.70 12.61 -6.33
C ASN A 14 -12.67 11.65 -5.66
N ALA A 15 -13.07 10.90 -4.64
CA ALA A 15 -12.28 9.84 -4.04
C ALA A 15 -12.27 8.53 -4.87
N GLY A 16 -12.77 8.55 -6.12
CA GLY A 16 -12.73 7.40 -7.03
C GLY A 16 -13.81 6.35 -6.78
N VAL A 17 -14.81 6.62 -5.95
CA VAL A 17 -15.95 5.71 -5.75
C VAL A 17 -16.95 5.89 -6.89
N GLU A 18 -16.90 5.01 -7.86
CA GLU A 18 -17.78 5.06 -9.05
C GLU A 18 -19.16 4.43 -8.83
N TYR A 19 -19.35 3.68 -7.74
CA TYR A 19 -20.56 2.87 -7.54
C TYR A 19 -21.20 3.19 -6.21
N PHE A 20 -22.48 3.55 -6.25
CA PHE A 20 -23.35 3.71 -5.09
C PHE A 20 -24.28 2.48 -4.96
N LEU A 21 -24.78 2.25 -3.75
CA LEU A 21 -25.82 1.25 -3.53
C LEU A 21 -27.03 1.58 -4.42
N GLN A 22 -27.45 0.63 -5.23
CA GLN A 22 -28.62 0.72 -6.09
C GLN A 22 -29.82 0.12 -5.37
N ASP A 23 -31.05 0.58 -5.70
CA ASP A 23 -32.28 0.06 -5.13
C ASP A 23 -32.59 -1.39 -5.56
N SER A 24 -31.83 -1.95 -6.51
CA SER A 24 -31.91 -3.34 -6.95
C SER A 24 -30.67 -4.14 -6.55
N PRO A 25 -30.81 -5.41 -6.18
CA PRO A 25 -29.68 -6.29 -5.86
C PRO A 25 -28.70 -6.38 -7.04
N ARG A 26 -27.42 -6.19 -6.79
CA ARG A 26 -26.38 -6.36 -7.81
C ARG A 26 -26.07 -7.84 -7.98
N ASN A 27 -26.13 -8.31 -9.22
CA ASN A 27 -25.67 -9.66 -9.56
C ASN A 27 -24.12 -9.68 -9.60
N TRP A 28 -23.48 -10.16 -8.54
CA TRP A 28 -22.03 -10.26 -8.43
C TRP A 28 -21.43 -11.34 -9.33
N PHE A 29 -22.25 -12.22 -9.91
CA PHE A 29 -21.81 -13.30 -10.80
C PHE A 29 -21.83 -12.90 -12.28
N GLU A 30 -22.43 -11.77 -12.64
CA GLU A 30 -22.32 -11.24 -13.98
C GLU A 30 -20.90 -10.72 -14.22
N LYS A 31 -20.13 -11.43 -15.04
CA LYS A 31 -18.90 -10.87 -15.62
C LYS A 31 -19.32 -9.72 -16.52
N LYS A 32 -19.15 -8.47 -16.07
CA LYS A 32 -19.10 -7.34 -17.01
C LYS A 32 -17.96 -7.64 -17.97
N GLU A 33 -18.26 -7.75 -19.26
CA GLU A 33 -17.22 -7.63 -20.29
C GLU A 33 -16.55 -6.28 -20.00
N LYS A 34 -15.28 -6.35 -19.61
CA LYS A 34 -14.46 -5.15 -19.51
C LYS A 34 -14.40 -4.60 -20.92
N ASP A 35 -15.05 -3.46 -21.19
CA ASP A 35 -14.70 -2.64 -22.32
C ASP A 35 -13.19 -2.43 -22.27
N SER A 36 -12.48 -3.15 -23.13
CA SER A 36 -11.04 -3.11 -23.27
C SER A 36 -10.66 -1.82 -24.01
N LYS A 37 -10.86 -0.68 -23.33
CA LYS A 37 -10.22 0.59 -23.64
C LYS A 37 -9.34 1.01 -22.46
N ASP A 38 -8.64 0.06 -21.86
CA ASP A 38 -7.36 0.36 -21.25
C ASP A 38 -6.39 0.55 -22.43
N GLN A 39 -6.22 1.79 -22.80
CA GLN A 39 -5.01 2.18 -23.51
C GLN A 39 -3.88 1.89 -22.52
N SER A 40 -3.33 0.68 -22.60
CA SER A 40 -2.01 0.39 -22.11
C SER A 40 -1.07 1.32 -22.87
N THR A 41 -0.89 2.52 -22.36
CA THR A 41 0.36 3.23 -22.60
C THR A 41 1.43 2.30 -22.04
N THR A 42 2.02 1.52 -22.89
CA THR A 42 3.26 0.81 -22.67
C THR A 42 4.35 1.87 -22.43
N VAL A 43 4.35 2.42 -21.22
CA VAL A 43 5.56 3.02 -20.66
C VAL A 43 6.28 1.87 -20.00
N ASP A 44 6.88 1.03 -20.86
CA ASP A 44 7.78 -0.05 -20.48
C ASP A 44 9.14 0.56 -20.08
N GLY A 45 9.10 1.42 -19.07
CA GLY A 45 10.25 1.76 -18.29
C GLY A 45 10.44 0.66 -17.27
N ASP A 46 11.61 0.06 -17.22
CA ASP A 46 11.98 -1.00 -16.28
C ASP A 46 11.41 -0.69 -14.87
N LYS A 47 10.45 -1.51 -14.41
CA LYS A 47 9.84 -1.37 -13.08
C LYS A 47 10.89 -1.33 -11.98
N ASN A 48 12.00 -2.03 -12.19
CA ASN A 48 13.14 -2.04 -11.28
C ASN A 48 13.80 -0.66 -11.20
N GLN A 49 13.86 0.08 -12.29
CA GLN A 49 14.39 1.44 -12.27
C GLN A 49 13.42 2.38 -11.57
N LYS A 50 12.14 2.30 -11.88
CA LYS A 50 11.11 3.15 -11.23
C LYS A 50 11.06 2.95 -9.71
N ILE A 51 11.16 1.73 -9.23
CA ILE A 51 11.16 1.48 -7.78
C ILE A 51 12.44 2.03 -7.12
N LYS A 52 13.59 1.96 -7.79
CA LYS A 52 14.83 2.59 -7.30
C LYS A 52 14.69 4.11 -7.20
N ASP A 53 14.08 4.73 -8.20
CA ASP A 53 13.85 6.18 -8.22
C ASP A 53 12.89 6.60 -7.08
N ILE A 54 11.84 5.79 -6.83
CA ILE A 54 10.93 5.99 -5.69
C ILE A 54 11.67 5.85 -4.36
N ILE A 55 12.49 4.80 -4.19
CA ILE A 55 13.29 4.59 -2.98
C ILE A 55 14.22 5.79 -2.72
N GLU A 56 14.87 6.30 -3.76
CA GLU A 56 15.75 7.45 -3.62
C GLU A 56 14.97 8.73 -3.30
N SER A 57 13.80 8.90 -3.88
CA SER A 57 12.90 10.02 -3.56
C SER A 57 12.46 9.98 -2.09
N ILE A 58 12.06 8.82 -1.57
CA ILE A 58 11.70 8.64 -0.15
C ILE A 58 12.93 8.88 0.73
N ARG A 59 14.11 8.41 0.32
CA ARG A 59 15.36 8.57 1.06
C ARG A 59 15.76 10.03 1.16
N SER A 60 15.55 10.82 0.11
CA SER A 60 15.88 12.26 0.07
C SER A 60 14.83 13.13 0.76
N TYR A 61 13.60 12.60 0.95
CA TYR A 61 12.53 13.32 1.61
C TYR A 61 12.86 13.60 3.08
N SER A 62 12.53 14.81 3.53
CA SER A 62 12.73 15.22 4.92
C SER A 62 11.55 14.82 5.77
N SER A 63 11.66 13.71 6.48
CA SER A 63 10.65 13.27 7.46
C SER A 63 11.23 13.26 8.88
N PRO A 64 10.49 13.72 9.90
CA PRO A 64 10.92 13.64 11.30
C PRO A 64 11.22 12.21 11.74
N LEU A 65 10.54 11.21 11.20
CA LEU A 65 10.76 9.80 11.52
C LEU A 65 12.13 9.29 11.07
N LYS A 66 12.69 9.88 10.03
CA LYS A 66 14.02 9.52 9.51
C LYS A 66 15.14 9.74 10.53
N GLU A 67 15.00 10.75 11.40
CA GLU A 67 16.02 11.09 12.41
C GLU A 67 16.13 10.00 13.49
N THR A 68 15.06 9.25 13.74
CA THR A 68 14.98 8.24 14.80
C THR A 68 15.05 6.81 14.29
N ALA A 69 14.80 6.61 13.00
CA ALA A 69 14.88 5.30 12.36
C ALA A 69 16.31 4.99 11.90
N LYS A 70 16.65 3.71 11.89
CA LYS A 70 17.95 3.20 11.47
C LYS A 70 18.02 2.95 9.97
N ASN A 71 16.98 2.36 9.42
CA ASN A 71 16.91 1.98 8.01
C ASN A 71 15.57 2.40 7.37
N LEU A 72 15.64 2.69 6.08
CA LEU A 72 14.47 2.85 5.22
C LEU A 72 13.88 1.47 4.90
N VAL A 73 12.59 1.30 5.16
CA VAL A 73 11.86 0.04 4.93
C VAL A 73 10.77 0.29 3.88
N VAL A 74 11.03 -0.04 2.61
CA VAL A 74 10.10 0.26 1.52
C VAL A 74 9.26 -0.94 1.15
N TYR A 75 9.86 -1.99 0.64
CA TYR A 75 9.13 -3.16 0.19
C TYR A 75 9.93 -4.45 0.28
N ASP A 76 9.21 -5.56 0.11
CA ASP A 76 9.75 -6.90 -0.08
C ASP A 76 8.82 -7.72 -0.98
N GLY A 77 9.33 -8.82 -1.55
CA GLY A 77 8.59 -9.69 -2.46
C GLY A 77 8.71 -9.27 -3.92
N ASN A 78 7.65 -9.47 -4.69
CA ASN A 78 7.66 -9.36 -6.14
C ASN A 78 6.92 -8.11 -6.64
N LEU A 79 7.58 -7.28 -7.44
CA LEU A 79 6.98 -6.08 -8.06
C LEU A 79 5.86 -6.39 -9.06
N ASP A 80 5.80 -7.63 -9.58
CA ASP A 80 4.76 -8.11 -10.50
C ASP A 80 3.68 -8.94 -9.80
N ALA A 81 3.70 -8.98 -8.46
CA ALA A 81 2.73 -9.74 -7.69
C ALA A 81 1.30 -9.23 -7.93
N LYS A 82 0.34 -10.16 -7.95
CA LYS A 82 -1.09 -9.86 -8.06
C LYS A 82 -1.73 -9.50 -6.71
N ILE A 83 -1.00 -9.74 -5.61
CA ILE A 83 -1.47 -9.51 -4.25
C ILE A 83 -0.47 -8.59 -3.57
N MET A 84 -0.99 -7.52 -2.97
CA MET A 84 -0.21 -6.58 -2.18
C MET A 84 -0.67 -6.62 -0.73
N PHE A 85 0.27 -6.70 0.20
CA PHE A 85 0.04 -6.51 1.63
C PHE A 85 0.62 -5.17 2.06
N ILE A 86 -0.21 -4.35 2.67
CA ILE A 86 0.17 -3.03 3.16
C ILE A 86 0.00 -3.02 4.69
N GLY A 87 1.09 -2.83 5.41
CA GLY A 87 1.07 -2.56 6.84
C GLY A 87 1.06 -1.07 7.15
N GLU A 88 1.07 -0.73 8.41
CA GLU A 88 1.04 0.65 8.87
C GLU A 88 2.44 1.27 8.85
N ALA A 89 3.38 0.70 9.59
CA ALA A 89 4.74 1.21 9.75
C ALA A 89 5.72 0.08 10.14
N PRO A 90 7.03 0.26 9.96
CA PRO A 90 8.04 -0.69 10.42
C PRO A 90 8.13 -0.75 11.94
N GLY A 91 8.32 -1.95 12.47
CA GLY A 91 8.73 -2.19 13.85
C GLY A 91 10.26 -2.21 14.00
N LYS A 92 10.73 -2.60 15.20
CA LYS A 92 12.17 -2.66 15.51
C LYS A 92 12.92 -3.64 14.59
N ASP A 93 12.39 -4.85 14.41
CA ASP A 93 13.05 -5.88 13.62
C ASP A 93 13.11 -5.49 12.14
N GLU A 94 12.07 -4.84 11.64
CA GLU A 94 11.99 -4.29 10.28
C GLU A 94 12.99 -3.16 10.09
N ASP A 95 13.11 -2.27 11.05
CA ASP A 95 14.06 -1.17 11.04
C ASP A 95 15.52 -1.67 11.09
N GLU A 96 15.79 -2.75 11.84
CA GLU A 96 17.12 -3.37 11.89
C GLU A 96 17.51 -4.03 10.59
N GLN A 97 16.58 -4.68 9.89
CA GLN A 97 16.83 -5.45 8.68
C GLN A 97 16.58 -4.67 7.37
N GLY A 98 15.86 -3.55 7.42
CA GLY A 98 15.48 -2.76 6.24
C GLY A 98 14.40 -3.44 5.38
N LEU A 99 13.68 -4.41 5.92
CA LEU A 99 12.65 -5.19 5.21
C LEU A 99 11.32 -5.16 5.97
N PRO A 100 10.17 -5.03 5.29
CA PRO A 100 8.87 -5.05 5.94
C PRO A 100 8.49 -6.46 6.42
N PHE A 101 7.73 -6.55 7.50
CA PHE A 101 7.16 -7.80 8.02
C PHE A 101 8.20 -8.92 8.27
N VAL A 102 9.26 -8.63 8.99
CA VAL A 102 10.29 -9.62 9.40
C VAL A 102 10.18 -9.99 10.88
N GLY A 103 9.56 -9.14 11.72
CA GLY A 103 9.33 -9.41 13.12
C GLY A 103 8.19 -10.42 13.37
N ARG A 104 7.66 -10.46 14.58
CA ARG A 104 6.65 -11.44 15.00
C ARG A 104 5.41 -11.46 14.11
N ALA A 105 4.89 -10.30 13.71
CA ALA A 105 3.75 -10.18 12.78
C ALA A 105 4.09 -10.74 11.40
N GLY A 106 5.29 -10.47 10.90
CA GLY A 106 5.78 -10.99 9.63
C GLY A 106 5.97 -12.51 9.64
N GLN A 107 6.46 -13.07 10.74
CA GLN A 107 6.55 -14.52 10.90
C GLN A 107 5.16 -15.17 10.90
N LEU A 108 4.16 -14.53 11.50
CA LEU A 108 2.77 -14.99 11.42
C LEU A 108 2.24 -14.91 9.99
N LEU A 109 2.47 -13.78 9.30
CA LEU A 109 2.10 -13.62 7.88
C LEU A 109 2.70 -14.74 7.03
N ASN A 110 3.98 -15.07 7.21
CA ASN A 110 4.63 -16.15 6.47
C ASN A 110 3.95 -17.51 6.69
N LYS A 111 3.51 -17.80 7.93
CA LYS A 111 2.75 -19.03 8.24
C LYS A 111 1.38 -19.02 7.58
N MET A 112 0.70 -17.88 7.57
CA MET A 112 -0.61 -17.72 6.91
C MET A 112 -0.49 -17.91 5.40
N LEU A 113 0.52 -17.30 4.77
CA LEU A 113 0.82 -17.49 3.35
C LEU A 113 1.09 -18.94 3.02
N PHE A 114 1.92 -19.59 3.82
CA PHE A 114 2.22 -21.01 3.66
C PHE A 114 0.96 -21.90 3.73
N ALA A 115 0.02 -21.59 4.63
CA ALA A 115 -1.23 -22.34 4.77
C ALA A 115 -2.12 -22.26 3.51
N ILE A 116 -2.02 -21.19 2.73
CA ILE A 116 -2.74 -21.00 1.46
C ILE A 116 -1.85 -21.26 0.23
N LYS A 117 -0.70 -21.93 0.43
CA LYS A 117 0.27 -22.31 -0.61
C LYS A 117 0.88 -21.12 -1.38
N LEU A 118 0.97 -19.99 -0.74
CA LEU A 118 1.72 -18.83 -1.21
C LEU A 118 3.05 -18.71 -0.47
N LYS A 119 4.03 -18.15 -1.15
CA LYS A 119 5.32 -17.77 -0.59
C LYS A 119 5.43 -16.25 -0.55
N ARG A 120 6.41 -15.77 0.19
CA ARG A 120 6.70 -14.35 0.31
C ARG A 120 7.06 -13.72 -1.05
N GLU A 121 7.73 -14.45 -1.91
CA GLU A 121 8.09 -14.08 -3.28
C GLU A 121 6.91 -14.04 -4.27
N ASP A 122 5.72 -14.55 -3.89
CA ASP A 122 4.51 -14.50 -4.71
C ASP A 122 3.68 -13.23 -4.48
N ILE A 123 4.06 -12.43 -3.49
CA ILE A 123 3.33 -11.24 -3.06
C ILE A 123 4.23 -10.01 -3.04
N TYR A 124 3.63 -8.82 -3.03
CA TYR A 124 4.30 -7.57 -2.74
C TYR A 124 3.94 -7.12 -1.32
N ILE A 125 4.92 -6.74 -0.53
CA ILE A 125 4.74 -6.35 0.87
C ILE A 125 5.33 -4.97 1.08
N THR A 126 4.57 -4.06 1.69
CA THR A 126 5.01 -2.71 2.02
C THR A 126 4.31 -2.19 3.27
N ASN A 127 4.63 -0.97 3.69
CA ASN A 127 3.91 -0.22 4.70
C ASN A 127 3.48 1.14 4.14
N VAL A 128 2.50 1.77 4.78
CA VAL A 128 2.11 3.17 4.48
C VAL A 128 3.27 4.10 4.83
N VAL A 129 3.85 3.94 6.03
CA VAL A 129 4.99 4.72 6.51
C VAL A 129 6.27 3.89 6.35
N ASN A 130 7.32 4.49 5.79
CA ASN A 130 8.56 3.79 5.44
C ASN A 130 9.68 3.91 6.48
N TRP A 131 9.53 4.79 7.47
CA TRP A 131 10.46 4.96 8.57
C TRP A 131 9.81 4.54 9.88
N ARG A 132 10.57 3.88 10.75
CA ARG A 132 10.07 3.41 12.03
C ARG A 132 9.72 4.56 12.97
N PRO A 133 8.47 4.64 13.51
CA PRO A 133 8.16 5.58 14.56
C PRO A 133 8.93 5.27 15.86
N PRO A 134 9.31 6.28 16.67
CA PRO A 134 9.97 6.08 17.95
C PRO A 134 9.22 5.09 18.83
N GLU A 135 9.95 4.19 19.50
CA GLU A 135 9.40 3.21 20.46
C GLU A 135 8.30 2.29 19.89
N ASN A 136 8.23 2.14 18.55
CA ASN A 136 7.17 1.40 17.85
C ASN A 136 5.75 1.94 18.14
N ARG A 137 5.60 3.23 18.42
CA ARG A 137 4.27 3.83 18.53
C ARG A 137 3.55 3.84 17.18
N THR A 138 2.25 3.93 17.20
CA THR A 138 1.46 4.22 16.00
C THR A 138 1.88 5.56 15.39
N PRO A 139 2.05 5.65 14.07
CA PRO A 139 2.25 6.93 13.39
C PRO A 139 1.09 7.90 13.67
N THR A 140 1.40 9.17 13.76
CA THR A 140 0.36 10.22 13.86
C THR A 140 -0.28 10.46 12.49
N ASP A 141 -1.49 11.04 12.48
CA ASP A 141 -2.18 11.40 11.24
C ASP A 141 -1.32 12.31 10.34
N ALA A 142 -0.57 13.23 10.94
CA ALA A 142 0.36 14.10 10.20
C ALA A 142 1.48 13.31 9.53
N GLU A 143 2.07 12.32 10.23
CA GLU A 143 3.11 11.45 9.67
C GLU A 143 2.57 10.55 8.57
N ILE A 144 1.31 10.07 8.67
CA ILE A 144 0.66 9.28 7.62
C ILE A 144 0.42 10.15 6.38
N LEU A 145 -0.05 11.38 6.57
CA LEU A 145 -0.32 12.32 5.47
C LEU A 145 0.92 12.71 4.66
N GLU A 146 2.13 12.61 5.25
CA GLU A 146 3.38 12.82 4.53
C GLU A 146 3.65 11.77 3.44
N TYR A 147 2.98 10.60 3.49
CA TYR A 147 3.19 9.46 2.58
C TYR A 147 2.00 9.23 1.63
N LEU A 148 0.96 10.07 1.68
CA LEU A 148 -0.22 10.00 0.80
C LEU A 148 -0.20 11.09 -0.28
#